data_0b227cbca0c886774d6687c349cf0d25
#
_entry.id   0b227cbca0c886774d6687c349cf0d25
#
_cell.length_a   1.000
_cell.length_b   1.000
_cell.length_c   1.000
_cell.angle_alpha   90.00
_cell.angle_beta   90.00
_cell.angle_gamma   90.00
#
_symmetry.space_group_name_H-M   'P 1'
#
loop_
_entity.id
_entity.type
_entity.pdbx_description
1 polymer ?
#
loop_
_entity_poly.entity_id
_entity_poly.type
_entity_poly.pdbx_seq_one_letter_code
_entity_poly.pdbx_strand_id
1 'polypeptide(L)'
;MKEIEKLSLLRAMVGQPSTDENWSDDVLISYLKIAGDKIIKRAYPYDDTVEEVPRRHSVLQCEIAQYLLNKRGAEGETSHSENGVSRTYENADVPESLMSEVIVRVGVL
;
A
#
# COMPACT_ATOMS: atom_id res chain seq x y z
N MET A 1 1.01 4.17 15.42
CA MET A 1 2.28 3.52 15.08
C MET A 1 3.18 4.51 14.37
N LYS A 2 4.39 4.61 14.80
CA LYS A 2 5.33 5.54 14.19
C LYS A 2 5.86 4.99 12.88
N GLU A 3 6.41 5.88 12.06
CA GLU A 3 6.92 5.48 10.76
C GLU A 3 7.97 4.40 10.84
N ILE A 4 8.87 4.51 11.82
CA ILE A 4 9.91 3.51 11.93
C ILE A 4 9.33 2.15 12.33
N GLU A 5 8.25 2.16 13.08
CA GLU A 5 7.58 0.93 13.46
C GLU A 5 6.89 0.29 12.27
N LYS A 6 6.30 1.12 11.42
CA LYS A 6 5.68 0.61 10.19
C LYS A 6 6.73 0.00 9.28
N LEU A 7 7.87 0.64 9.17
CA LEU A 7 8.95 0.12 8.34
C LEU A 7 9.44 -1.22 8.88
N SER A 8 9.61 -1.33 10.19
CA SER A 8 10.03 -2.58 10.80
C SER A 8 9.02 -3.69 10.56
N LEU A 9 7.74 -3.37 10.72
CA LEU A 9 6.70 -4.35 10.49
C LEU A 9 6.68 -4.81 9.05
N LEU A 10 6.74 -3.87 8.12
CA LEU A 10 6.72 -4.21 6.71
C LEU A 10 7.94 -5.05 6.34
N ARG A 11 9.10 -4.70 6.89
CA ARG A 11 10.32 -5.47 6.63
C ARG A 11 10.13 -6.93 7.04
N ALA A 12 9.55 -7.14 8.21
CA ALA A 12 9.30 -8.49 8.69
C ALA A 12 8.29 -9.21 7.81
N MET A 13 7.29 -8.48 7.33
CA MET A 13 6.24 -9.08 6.51
C MET A 13 6.75 -9.53 5.16
N VAL A 14 7.60 -8.72 4.52
CA VAL A 14 8.10 -9.08 3.20
C VAL A 14 9.22 -10.11 3.26
N GLY A 15 9.93 -10.16 4.38
CA GLY A 15 10.95 -11.19 4.56
C GLY A 15 12.17 -11.06 3.67
N GLN A 16 12.40 -9.89 3.11
CA GLN A 16 13.53 -9.67 2.22
C GLN A 16 14.58 -8.79 2.90
N PRO A 17 15.86 -9.04 2.64
CA PRO A 17 16.92 -8.26 3.32
C PRO A 17 17.02 -6.85 2.77
N SER A 18 17.40 -5.92 3.62
CA SER A 18 17.55 -4.53 3.22
C SER A 18 18.75 -4.31 2.31
N THR A 19 19.61 -5.29 2.21
CA THR A 19 20.77 -5.19 1.32
C THR A 19 20.40 -5.39 -0.14
N ASP A 20 19.22 -5.92 -0.41
CA ASP A 20 18.71 -6.06 -1.77
C ASP A 20 18.12 -4.72 -2.16
N GLU A 21 18.63 -4.10 -3.21
CA GLU A 21 18.17 -2.76 -3.56
C GLU A 21 16.70 -2.73 -3.95
N ASN A 22 16.14 -3.84 -4.39
CA ASN A 22 14.70 -3.88 -4.70
C ASN A 22 13.86 -3.87 -3.44
N TRP A 23 14.47 -4.12 -2.28
CA TRP A 23 13.78 -4.19 -1.01
C TRP A 23 14.43 -3.30 0.03
N SER A 24 15.10 -2.24 -0.43
CA SER A 24 15.78 -1.33 0.48
C SER A 24 14.77 -0.56 1.32
N ASP A 25 15.26 0.09 2.38
CA ASP A 25 14.39 0.89 3.22
C ASP A 25 13.70 1.98 2.41
N ASP A 26 14.42 2.59 1.47
CA ASP A 26 13.81 3.65 0.64
C ASP A 26 12.63 3.12 -0.16
N VAL A 27 12.77 1.92 -0.71
CA VAL A 27 11.69 1.32 -1.47
C VAL A 27 10.50 1.03 -0.56
N LEU A 28 10.77 0.45 0.60
CA LEU A 28 9.68 0.13 1.54
C LEU A 28 8.98 1.38 2.01
N ILE A 29 9.74 2.42 2.32
CA ILE A 29 9.14 3.68 2.77
C ILE A 29 8.28 4.28 1.67
N SER A 30 8.75 4.22 0.43
CA SER A 30 7.96 4.74 -0.68
C SER A 30 6.63 4.02 -0.81
N TYR A 31 6.64 2.71 -0.65
CA TYR A 31 5.40 1.95 -0.75
C TYR A 31 4.50 2.16 0.44
N LEU A 32 5.07 2.42 1.62
CA LEU A 32 4.26 2.80 2.76
C LEU A 32 3.55 4.12 2.51
N LYS A 33 4.24 5.06 1.87
CA LYS A 33 3.62 6.34 1.56
C LYS A 33 2.50 6.18 0.55
N ILE A 34 2.72 5.36 -0.47
CA ILE A 34 1.69 5.11 -1.46
C ILE A 34 0.47 4.46 -0.79
N ALA A 35 0.72 3.47 0.06
CA ALA A 35 -0.36 2.78 0.75
C ALA A 35 -1.12 3.74 1.66
N GLY A 36 -0.39 4.59 2.36
CA GLY A 36 -1.02 5.58 3.23
C GLY A 36 -1.89 6.55 2.47
N ASP A 37 -1.41 6.98 1.31
CA ASP A 37 -2.18 7.90 0.48
C ASP A 37 -3.50 7.27 0.02
N LYS A 38 -3.45 5.99 -0.34
CA LYS A 38 -4.66 5.30 -0.75
C LYS A 38 -5.67 5.20 0.38
N ILE A 39 -5.20 4.94 1.60
CA ILE A 39 -6.08 4.88 2.75
C ILE A 39 -6.69 6.25 3.01
N ILE A 40 -5.87 7.30 2.97
CA ILE A 40 -6.35 8.65 3.26
C ILE A 40 -7.38 9.08 2.22
N LYS A 41 -7.12 8.82 0.96
CA LYS A 41 -8.05 9.20 -0.08
C LYS A 41 -9.38 8.48 0.07
N ARG A 42 -9.35 7.24 0.50
CA ARG A 42 -10.59 6.50 0.68
C ARG A 42 -11.33 6.95 1.93
N ALA A 43 -10.58 7.22 3.01
CA ALA A 43 -11.21 7.61 4.27
C ALA A 43 -11.72 9.04 4.23
N TYR A 44 -10.99 9.91 3.55
CA TYR A 44 -11.31 11.34 3.52
C TYR A 44 -11.36 11.86 2.09
N PRO A 45 -12.32 11.40 1.32
CA PRO A 45 -12.34 11.74 -0.13
C PRO A 45 -12.58 13.20 -0.41
N TYR A 46 -13.07 13.94 0.58
CA TYR A 46 -13.38 15.34 0.37
C TYR A 46 -12.51 16.29 1.20
N ASP A 47 -11.45 15.77 1.79
CA ASP A 47 -10.60 16.60 2.65
C ASP A 47 -9.14 16.42 2.24
N ASP A 48 -8.59 17.41 1.59
CA ASP A 48 -7.22 17.36 1.10
C ASP A 48 -6.19 17.69 2.17
N THR A 49 -6.63 18.05 3.35
CA THR A 49 -5.69 18.48 4.38
C THR A 49 -5.18 17.33 5.25
N VAL A 50 -5.79 16.16 5.16
CA VAL A 50 -5.37 15.03 5.98
C VAL A 50 -4.11 14.43 5.38
N GLU A 51 -3.07 14.36 6.20
CA GLU A 51 -1.79 13.83 5.75
C GLU A 51 -1.33 12.60 6.49
N GLU A 52 -2.01 12.23 7.56
CA GLU A 52 -1.59 11.09 8.35
C GLU A 52 -2.64 9.98 8.32
N VAL A 53 -2.15 8.76 8.26
CA VAL A 53 -3.02 7.61 8.30
C VAL A 53 -3.58 7.44 9.71
N PRO A 54 -4.89 7.28 9.86
CA PRO A 54 -5.45 7.03 11.20
C PRO A 54 -4.76 5.83 11.85
N ARG A 55 -4.52 5.96 13.13
CA ARG A 55 -3.78 4.92 13.85
C ARG A 55 -4.37 3.53 13.66
N ARG A 56 -5.68 3.42 13.62
CA ARG A 56 -6.35 2.14 13.46
C ARG A 56 -6.00 1.44 12.16
N HIS A 57 -5.52 2.19 11.18
CA HIS A 57 -5.19 1.64 9.87
C HIS A 57 -3.69 1.47 9.65
N SER A 58 -2.89 1.54 10.72
CA SER A 58 -1.45 1.43 10.56
C SER A 58 -1.03 0.06 10.04
N VAL A 59 -1.63 -1.00 10.57
CA VAL A 59 -1.31 -2.34 10.10
C VAL A 59 -1.82 -2.54 8.68
N LEU A 60 -3.01 -2.03 8.40
CA LEU A 60 -3.56 -2.11 7.05
C LEU A 60 -2.65 -1.41 6.06
N GLN A 61 -2.06 -0.30 6.45
CA GLN A 61 -1.11 0.40 5.58
C GLN A 61 0.04 -0.51 5.20
N CYS A 62 0.56 -1.27 6.15
CA CYS A 62 1.64 -2.21 5.88
C CYS A 62 1.16 -3.35 4.98
N GLU A 63 -0.06 -3.82 5.20
CA GLU A 63 -0.61 -4.89 4.37
C GLU A 63 -0.78 -4.45 2.93
N ILE A 64 -1.25 -3.24 2.73
CA ILE A 64 -1.41 -2.70 1.38
C ILE A 64 -0.03 -2.52 0.73
N ALA A 65 0.93 -2.01 1.49
CA ALA A 65 2.28 -1.83 0.96
C ALA A 65 2.87 -3.18 0.56
N GLN A 66 2.66 -4.21 1.38
CA GLN A 66 3.14 -5.55 1.06
C GLN A 66 2.48 -6.06 -0.22
N TYR A 67 1.18 -5.85 -0.35
CA TYR A 67 0.48 -6.28 -1.54
C TYR A 67 1.07 -5.61 -2.79
N LEU A 68 1.31 -4.30 -2.71
CA LEU A 68 1.84 -3.57 -3.85
C LEU A 68 3.26 -4.01 -4.20
N LEU A 69 4.08 -4.29 -3.18
CA LEU A 69 5.42 -4.76 -3.41
C LEU A 69 5.43 -6.13 -4.07
N ASN A 70 4.56 -7.02 -3.61
CA ASN A 70 4.46 -8.35 -4.21
C ASN A 70 3.93 -8.29 -5.62
N LYS A 71 3.00 -7.38 -5.87
CA LYS A 71 2.44 -7.21 -7.20
C LYS A 71 3.50 -6.70 -8.16
N ARG A 72 4.37 -5.82 -7.69
CA ARG A 72 5.45 -5.31 -8.52
C ARG A 72 6.36 -6.44 -8.98
N GLY A 73 6.69 -7.35 -8.06
CA GLY A 73 7.50 -8.49 -8.43
C GLY A 73 6.80 -9.40 -9.42
N ALA A 74 5.51 -9.60 -9.21
CA ALA A 74 4.75 -10.44 -10.10
C ALA A 74 4.59 -9.81 -11.48
N GLU A 75 4.48 -8.50 -11.52
CA GLU A 75 4.35 -7.81 -12.80
C GLU A 75 5.56 -8.05 -13.68
N GLY A 76 6.72 -8.13 -13.06
CA GLY A 76 7.91 -8.39 -13.81
C GLY A 76 7.84 -9.69 -14.56
N GLU A 77 7.13 -10.68 -14.01
CA GLU A 77 7.00 -11.96 -14.65
C GLU A 77 5.86 -12.00 -15.62
N THR A 78 4.79 -11.34 -15.31
CA THR A 78 3.61 -11.43 -16.12
C THR A 78 3.54 -10.42 -17.21
N SER A 79 4.47 -9.53 -17.25
CA SER A 79 4.43 -8.48 -18.27
C SER A 79 4.36 -9.09 -19.66
N HIS A 80 4.92 -10.27 -19.81
CA HIS A 80 4.90 -10.90 -21.11
C HIS A 80 3.65 -11.69 -21.35
N SER A 81 2.95 -12.05 -20.33
CA SER A 81 1.75 -12.85 -20.58
C SER A 81 0.57 -11.95 -20.79
N GLU A 82 0.89 -10.93 -20.73
CA GLU A 82 0.21 -10.12 -21.04
C GLU A 82 -0.83 -9.54 -21.38
N ASN A 83 -1.09 -9.39 -22.00
CA ASN A 83 -2.20 -8.98 -22.63
C ASN A 83 -3.35 -8.73 -21.74
N GLY A 84 -4.23 -9.58 -21.52
CA GLY A 84 -5.40 -9.35 -20.70
C GLY A 84 -5.06 -8.98 -19.29
N VAL A 85 -3.94 -9.42 -18.88
CA VAL A 85 -3.50 -9.19 -17.52
C VAL A 85 -3.26 -7.72 -17.25
N SER A 86 -2.71 -7.02 -18.22
CA SER A 86 -2.38 -5.63 -17.97
C SER A 86 -3.64 -4.81 -17.72
N ARG A 87 -4.74 -5.17 -18.33
CA ARG A 87 -5.98 -4.47 -18.06
C ARG A 87 -6.43 -4.70 -16.65
N THR A 88 -6.23 -5.91 -16.16
CA THR A 88 -6.60 -6.23 -14.80
C THR A 88 -5.83 -5.36 -13.81
N TYR A 89 -4.56 -5.17 -14.05
CA TYR A 89 -3.77 -4.34 -13.17
C TYR A 89 -4.29 -2.92 -13.09
N GLU A 90 -4.68 -2.38 -14.22
CA GLU A 90 -5.15 -1.02 -14.23
C GLU A 90 -6.38 -0.86 -13.37
N ASN A 91 -7.19 -1.88 -13.33
CA ASN A 91 -8.43 -1.77 -12.61
C ASN A 91 -8.31 -2.19 -11.16
N ALA A 92 -7.39 -3.07 -10.87
CA ALA A 92 -7.31 -3.62 -9.53
C ALA A 92 -6.03 -3.21 -8.85
N ASP A 93 -5.94 -1.97 -8.56
CA ASP A 93 -4.79 -1.44 -7.88
C ASP A 93 -4.59 -2.12 -6.55
N VAL A 94 -5.58 -2.04 -5.68
CA VAL A 94 -5.55 -2.71 -4.39
C VAL A 94 -6.88 -3.43 -4.24
N PRO A 95 -6.87 -4.70 -3.83
CA PRO A 95 -8.12 -5.44 -3.72
C PRO A 95 -9.10 -4.78 -2.77
N GLU A 96 -10.35 -4.83 -3.12
CA GLU A 96 -11.38 -4.28 -2.26
C GLU A 96 -11.40 -5.00 -0.92
N SER A 97 -10.97 -6.26 -0.89
CA SER A 97 -10.93 -6.99 0.37
C SER A 97 -10.03 -6.29 1.40
N LEU A 98 -8.99 -5.59 0.94
CA LEU A 98 -8.15 -4.82 1.84
C LEU A 98 -8.74 -3.43 2.07
N MET A 99 -9.20 -2.79 1.01
CA MET A 99 -9.68 -1.42 1.14
C MET A 99 -10.99 -1.32 1.88
N SER A 100 -11.75 -2.40 1.95
CA SER A 100 -13.05 -2.35 2.62
C SER A 100 -12.93 -2.10 4.12
N GLU A 101 -11.76 -2.28 4.67
CA GLU A 101 -11.57 -1.97 6.09
C GLU A 101 -11.57 -0.47 6.35
N VAL A 102 -11.37 0.32 5.32
CA VAL A 102 -11.32 1.77 5.47
C VAL A 102 -12.74 2.32 5.38
N ILE A 103 -13.17 2.94 6.46
CA ILE A 103 -14.50 3.53 6.51
C ILE A 103 -14.41 4.96 6.00
N VAL A 104 -15.26 5.27 5.04
CA VAL A 104 -15.27 6.61 4.48
C VAL A 104 -15.78 7.61 5.51
N ARG A 105 -15.04 8.66 5.74
CA ARG A 105 -15.41 9.72 6.67
C ARG A 105 -15.94 10.89 5.90
N VAL A 106 -17.22 11.03 5.96
CA VAL A 106 -17.82 12.09 5.23
C VAL A 106 -17.96 13.26 6.11
N GLY A 107 -17.23 13.62 6.63
CA GLY A 107 -17.28 14.75 7.34
C GLY A 107 -18.46 15.31 7.82
N VAL A 108 -19.05 15.33 7.75
CA VAL A 108 -20.01 15.95 8.09
C VAL A 108 -20.74 15.78 8.94
N LEU A 109 -20.84 15.46 9.12
CA LEU A 109 -21.56 15.24 9.90
C LEU A 109 -21.57 15.50 10.92
#